data_7ccdd2ea29cf438d5030a9d2299dea9d
#
_entry.id   7ccdd2ea29cf438d5030a9d2299dea9d
#
_cell.length_a   1.000
_cell.length_b   1.000
_cell.length_c   1.000
_cell.angle_alpha   90.00
_cell.angle_beta   90.00
_cell.angle_gamma   90.00
#
_symmetry.space_group_name_H-M   'P 1'
#
loop_
_entity.id
_entity.type
_entity.pdbx_description
1 polymer ?
#
loop_
_entity_poly.entity_id
_entity_poly.type
_entity_poly.pdbx_seq_one_letter_code
_entity_poly.pdbx_strand_id
1 'polypeptide(L)'
;SAIVGAAGGAALTGLRPVAELMFVDFLGVCLDQILNQIAKFRYMFGGQARTPVVIRTMIGAGTGTGPQHSQILYPLLAAIPGIKVVTPANAADAKGLLTTAIRDDDPVIFCEHKALYMDECSGVGRDGIPLHASCCGSY
;
A
#
# COMPACT_ATOMS: atom_id res chain seq x y z
N SER A 1 3.01 1.53 15.19
CA SER A 1 1.69 2.19 15.12
C SER A 1 1.78 3.69 14.79
N ALA A 2 2.75 4.44 15.34
CA ALA A 2 2.83 5.91 15.15
C ALA A 2 2.84 6.36 13.67
N ILE A 3 3.60 5.71 12.79
CA ILE A 3 3.66 6.04 11.35
C ILE A 3 2.27 5.95 10.71
N VAL A 4 1.58 4.84 10.93
CA VAL A 4 0.25 4.60 10.35
C VAL A 4 -0.80 5.52 10.96
N GLY A 5 -0.75 5.75 12.28
CA GLY A 5 -1.66 6.68 12.96
C GLY A 5 -1.47 8.12 12.49
N ALA A 6 -0.23 8.57 12.35
CA ALA A 6 0.08 9.90 11.81
C ALA A 6 -0.40 10.07 10.37
N ALA A 7 -0.23 9.04 9.52
CA ALA A 7 -0.74 9.06 8.15
C ALA A 7 -2.27 9.13 8.12
N GLY A 8 -2.97 8.37 8.96
CA GLY A 8 -4.43 8.45 9.09
C GLY A 8 -4.90 9.84 9.53
N GLY A 9 -4.23 10.43 10.53
CA GLY A 9 -4.51 11.80 10.96
C GLY A 9 -4.25 12.84 9.87
N ALA A 10 -3.15 12.72 9.15
CA ALA A 10 -2.84 13.60 8.02
C ALA A 10 -3.88 13.49 6.89
N ALA A 11 -4.37 12.28 6.61
CA ALA A 11 -5.43 12.09 5.63
C ALA A 11 -6.73 12.82 6.04
N LEU A 12 -7.10 12.79 7.31
CA LEU A 12 -8.28 13.51 7.83
C LEU A 12 -8.16 15.04 7.70
N THR A 13 -6.95 15.58 7.59
CA THR A 13 -6.71 17.01 7.35
C THR A 13 -6.66 17.38 5.87
N GLY A 14 -6.97 16.45 4.97
CA GLY A 14 -7.01 16.68 3.52
C GLY A 14 -5.72 16.36 2.75
N LEU A 15 -4.71 15.83 3.43
CA LEU A 15 -3.51 15.32 2.77
C LEU A 15 -3.75 13.93 2.16
N ARG A 16 -2.88 13.52 1.24
CA ARG A 16 -2.88 12.18 0.64
C ARG A 16 -1.56 11.47 0.96
N PRO A 17 -1.36 11.04 2.21
CA PRO A 17 -0.11 10.45 2.62
C PRO A 17 0.08 9.06 2.01
N VAL A 18 1.34 8.78 1.67
CA VAL A 18 1.81 7.43 1.36
C VAL A 18 2.75 7.01 2.49
N ALA A 19 2.28 6.12 3.32
CA ALA A 19 3.03 5.60 4.46
C ALA A 19 3.67 4.27 4.09
N GLU A 20 4.92 4.07 4.48
CA GLU A 20 5.60 2.81 4.28
C GLU A 20 5.65 1.99 5.56
N LEU A 21 5.13 0.78 5.49
CA LEU A 21 5.33 -0.30 6.44
C LEU A 21 6.25 -1.31 5.76
N MET A 22 7.56 -1.19 5.92
CA MET A 22 8.59 -1.86 5.13
C MET A 22 8.29 -3.33 4.84
N PHE A 23 7.84 -4.09 5.83
CA PHE A 23 7.43 -5.49 5.68
C PHE A 23 6.06 -5.70 6.30
N VAL A 24 5.21 -6.47 5.63
CA VAL A 24 3.88 -6.82 6.14
C VAL A 24 3.93 -7.54 7.49
N ASP A 25 5.05 -8.17 7.79
CA ASP A 25 5.34 -8.84 9.06
C ASP A 25 5.19 -7.90 10.26
N PHE A 26 5.39 -6.59 10.06
CA PHE A 26 5.21 -5.57 11.10
C PHE A 26 3.78 -5.06 11.23
N LEU A 27 2.84 -5.65 10.49
CA LEU A 27 1.43 -5.32 10.54
C LEU A 27 0.86 -5.36 11.97
N GLY A 28 1.27 -6.35 12.76
CA GLY A 28 0.77 -6.54 14.13
C GLY A 28 0.98 -5.33 15.03
N VAL A 29 2.09 -4.59 14.84
CA VAL A 29 2.41 -3.39 15.65
C VAL A 29 1.50 -2.19 15.34
N CYS A 30 0.89 -2.15 14.17
CA CYS A 30 0.06 -1.03 13.71
C CYS A 30 -1.38 -1.46 13.35
N LEU A 31 -1.75 -2.71 13.63
CA LEU A 31 -3.02 -3.27 13.20
C LEU A 31 -4.22 -2.49 13.75
N ASP A 32 -4.18 -2.03 14.99
CA ASP A 32 -5.25 -1.22 15.56
C ASP A 32 -5.51 0.07 14.76
N GLN A 33 -4.43 0.75 14.35
CA GLN A 33 -4.56 1.98 13.56
C GLN A 33 -5.20 1.72 12.19
N ILE A 34 -4.96 0.56 11.59
CA ILE A 34 -5.58 0.15 10.33
C ILE A 34 -7.02 -0.29 10.57
N LEU A 35 -7.22 -1.28 11.45
CA LEU A 35 -8.49 -1.97 11.66
C LEU A 35 -9.55 -1.10 12.31
N ASN A 36 -9.21 -0.40 13.40
CA ASN A 36 -10.16 0.30 14.24
C ASN A 36 -10.26 1.80 13.94
N GLN A 37 -9.23 2.39 13.32
CA GLN A 37 -9.19 3.80 13.01
C GLN A 37 -9.41 4.06 11.52
N ILE A 38 -8.38 3.88 10.70
CA ILE A 38 -8.37 4.26 9.27
C ILE A 38 -9.51 3.59 8.50
N ALA A 39 -9.73 2.30 8.70
CA ALA A 39 -10.78 1.54 8.04
C ALA A 39 -12.20 1.98 8.44
N LYS A 40 -12.36 2.62 9.59
CA LYS A 40 -13.68 2.91 10.17
C LYS A 40 -14.07 4.38 10.13
N PHE A 41 -13.13 5.30 9.96
CA PHE A 41 -13.43 6.74 10.02
C PHE A 41 -14.60 7.15 9.13
N ARG A 42 -14.60 6.67 7.89
CA ARG A 42 -15.68 7.04 6.95
C ARG A 42 -17.06 6.61 7.45
N TYR A 43 -17.16 5.40 7.96
CA TYR A 43 -18.41 4.87 8.50
C TYR A 43 -18.80 5.59 9.81
N MET A 44 -17.86 5.72 10.74
CA MET A 44 -18.11 6.33 12.05
C MET A 44 -18.54 7.78 11.96
N PHE A 45 -18.03 8.52 10.97
CA PHE A 45 -18.36 9.93 10.74
C PHE A 45 -19.45 10.12 9.69
N GLY A 46 -20.30 9.12 9.46
CA GLY A 46 -21.46 9.23 8.58
C GLY A 46 -21.12 9.57 7.12
N GLY A 47 -19.97 9.13 6.61
CA GLY A 47 -19.50 9.42 5.26
C GLY A 47 -18.82 10.77 5.06
N GLN A 48 -18.76 11.62 6.07
CA GLN A 48 -18.13 12.95 5.96
C GLN A 48 -16.61 12.88 5.95
N ALA A 49 -16.02 11.93 6.67
CA ALA A 49 -14.58 11.74 6.68
C ALA A 49 -14.12 11.00 5.42
N ARG A 50 -13.08 11.54 4.77
CA ARG A 50 -12.32 10.83 3.75
C ARG A 50 -10.97 10.47 4.33
N THR A 51 -10.46 9.31 3.99
CA THR A 51 -9.18 8.83 4.53
C THR A 51 -8.29 8.35 3.37
N PRO A 52 -7.86 9.27 2.48
CA PRO A 52 -7.05 8.96 1.30
C PRO A 52 -5.62 8.65 1.70
N VAL A 53 -5.40 7.50 2.31
CA VAL A 53 -4.08 7.04 2.74
C VAL A 53 -3.68 5.78 1.98
N VAL A 54 -2.46 5.74 1.48
CA VAL A 54 -1.86 4.52 0.95
C VAL A 54 -0.85 4.00 1.97
N ILE A 55 -0.96 2.74 2.33
CA ILE A 55 0.04 2.04 3.13
C ILE A 55 0.73 1.03 2.22
N ARG A 56 1.98 1.31 1.87
CA ARG A 56 2.82 0.41 1.08
C ARG A 56 3.50 -0.60 2.00
N THR A 57 3.58 -1.84 1.57
CA THR A 57 4.27 -2.88 2.32
C THR A 57 4.80 -3.99 1.41
N MET A 58 5.96 -4.52 1.74
CA MET A 58 6.52 -5.69 1.07
C MET A 58 5.92 -6.98 1.62
N ILE A 59 5.65 -7.92 0.72
CA ILE A 59 5.16 -9.26 1.02
C ILE A 59 6.03 -10.35 0.39
N GLY A 60 5.92 -11.56 0.91
CA GLY A 60 6.51 -12.75 0.32
C GLY A 60 7.98 -12.98 0.61
N ALA A 61 8.47 -14.12 0.21
CA ALA A 61 9.87 -14.54 0.28
C ALA A 61 10.67 -14.05 -0.95
N GLY A 62 11.94 -14.41 -1.02
CA GLY A 62 12.79 -14.18 -2.20
C GLY A 62 14.13 -13.52 -1.92
N THR A 63 14.32 -12.91 -0.75
CA THR A 63 15.56 -12.18 -0.41
C THR A 63 16.37 -12.82 0.71
N GLY A 64 15.99 -14.01 1.22
CA GLY A 64 16.71 -14.70 2.29
C GLY A 64 16.70 -13.99 3.65
N THR A 65 15.73 -13.12 3.89
CA THR A 65 15.66 -12.26 5.10
C THR A 65 15.02 -12.95 6.32
N GLY A 66 14.76 -14.24 6.24
CA GLY A 66 14.19 -15.03 7.32
C GLY A 66 12.65 -14.96 7.42
N PRO A 67 12.06 -15.76 8.32
CA PRO A 67 10.60 -15.93 8.37
C PRO A 67 9.85 -14.66 8.79
N GLN A 68 10.46 -13.82 9.61
CA GLN A 68 9.87 -12.57 10.11
C GLN A 68 9.87 -11.42 9.07
N HIS A 69 10.37 -11.69 7.86
CA HIS A 69 10.42 -10.73 6.75
C HIS A 69 9.95 -11.38 5.44
N SER A 70 9.20 -12.47 5.50
CA SER A 70 8.85 -13.28 4.33
C SER A 70 7.39 -13.71 4.30
N GLN A 71 6.55 -13.13 5.15
CA GLN A 71 5.16 -13.52 5.27
C GLN A 71 4.28 -12.89 4.16
N ILE A 72 3.09 -13.46 4.00
CA ILE A 72 2.04 -12.95 3.12
C ILE A 72 0.78 -12.80 3.97
N LEU A 73 0.52 -11.61 4.49
CA LEU A 73 -0.57 -11.35 5.43
C LEU A 73 -1.72 -10.54 4.83
N TYR A 74 -1.73 -10.28 3.52
CA TYR A 74 -2.81 -9.55 2.88
C TYR A 74 -4.20 -10.22 3.06
N PRO A 75 -4.36 -11.54 3.25
CA PRO A 75 -5.67 -12.11 3.54
C PRO A 75 -6.30 -11.58 4.83
N LEU A 76 -5.50 -11.29 5.86
CA LEU A 76 -5.98 -10.66 7.09
C LEU A 76 -6.51 -9.25 6.80
N LEU A 77 -5.81 -8.50 5.97
CA LEU A 77 -6.20 -7.15 5.57
C LEU A 77 -7.44 -7.15 4.69
N ALA A 78 -7.57 -8.12 3.78
CA ALA A 78 -8.74 -8.28 2.90
C ALA A 78 -10.03 -8.60 3.67
N ALA A 79 -9.92 -9.14 4.88
CA ALA A 79 -11.06 -9.38 5.76
C ALA A 79 -11.56 -8.12 6.49
N ILE A 80 -10.85 -6.99 6.40
CA ILE A 80 -11.20 -5.75 7.09
C ILE A 80 -12.10 -4.89 6.20
N PRO A 81 -13.38 -4.68 6.54
CA PRO A 81 -14.23 -3.78 5.77
C PRO A 81 -13.79 -2.32 5.94
N GLY A 82 -13.79 -1.58 4.85
CA GLY A 82 -13.43 -0.15 4.81
C GLY A 82 -12.03 0.14 4.30
N ILE A 83 -11.26 -0.87 3.87
CA ILE A 83 -9.98 -0.71 3.17
C ILE A 83 -9.99 -1.50 1.86
N LYS A 84 -9.16 -1.07 0.93
CA LYS A 84 -8.86 -1.79 -0.31
C LYS A 84 -7.48 -2.43 -0.20
N VAL A 85 -7.33 -3.64 -0.70
CA VAL A 85 -6.04 -4.34 -0.73
C VAL A 85 -5.65 -4.58 -2.18
N VAL A 86 -4.46 -4.18 -2.55
CA VAL A 86 -3.95 -4.23 -3.92
C VAL A 86 -2.62 -4.97 -3.95
N THR A 87 -2.49 -5.92 -4.88
CA THR A 87 -1.29 -6.72 -5.09
C THR A 87 -0.92 -6.69 -6.57
N PRO A 88 -0.02 -5.79 -7.01
CA PRO A 88 0.39 -5.74 -8.41
C PRO A 88 1.13 -7.00 -8.83
N ALA A 89 0.92 -7.45 -10.06
CA ALA A 89 1.53 -8.65 -10.62
C ALA A 89 2.80 -8.36 -11.46
N ASN A 90 3.00 -7.12 -11.86
CA ASN A 90 4.14 -6.66 -12.66
C ASN A 90 4.37 -5.16 -12.48
N ALA A 91 5.45 -4.63 -13.06
CA ALA A 91 5.82 -3.22 -12.89
C ALA A 91 4.80 -2.24 -13.51
N ALA A 92 4.14 -2.60 -14.61
CA ALA A 92 3.12 -1.76 -15.23
C ALA A 92 1.89 -1.65 -14.35
N ASP A 93 1.44 -2.78 -13.78
CA ASP A 93 0.36 -2.81 -12.79
C ASP A 93 0.73 -2.02 -11.54
N ALA A 94 1.96 -2.17 -11.04
CA ALA A 94 2.44 -1.44 -9.87
C ALA A 94 2.31 0.08 -10.08
N LYS A 95 2.78 0.61 -11.21
CA LYS A 95 2.66 2.04 -11.55
C LYS A 95 1.20 2.48 -11.66
N GLY A 96 0.39 1.76 -12.41
CA GLY A 96 -1.01 2.12 -12.65
C GLY A 96 -1.87 2.07 -11.39
N LEU A 97 -1.75 0.98 -10.65
CA LEU A 97 -2.52 0.75 -9.43
C LEU A 97 -2.08 1.69 -8.29
N LEU A 98 -0.76 1.97 -8.13
CA LEU A 98 -0.30 2.92 -7.12
C LEU A 98 -0.78 4.34 -7.42
N THR A 99 -0.71 4.76 -8.69
CA THR A 99 -1.25 6.06 -9.12
C THR A 99 -2.74 6.18 -8.82
N THR A 100 -3.50 5.12 -9.05
CA THR A 100 -4.93 5.06 -8.75
C THR A 100 -5.17 5.07 -7.24
N ALA A 101 -4.40 4.30 -6.47
CA ALA A 101 -4.49 4.24 -5.02
C ALA A 101 -4.26 5.62 -4.36
N ILE A 102 -3.28 6.39 -4.83
CA ILE A 102 -3.01 7.75 -4.32
C ILE A 102 -4.17 8.71 -4.57
N ARG A 103 -4.92 8.49 -5.66
CA ARG A 103 -6.08 9.32 -6.02
C ARG A 103 -7.39 8.87 -5.37
N ASP A 104 -7.40 7.69 -4.77
CA ASP A 104 -8.59 7.14 -4.09
C ASP A 104 -8.89 7.91 -2.79
N ASP A 105 -10.15 8.11 -2.50
CA ASP A 105 -10.60 8.78 -1.27
C ASP A 105 -10.73 7.83 -0.08
N ASP A 106 -10.55 6.53 -0.30
CA ASP A 106 -10.59 5.49 0.71
C ASP A 106 -9.19 4.89 0.94
N PRO A 107 -8.95 4.28 2.11
CA PRO A 107 -7.65 3.71 2.44
C PRO A 107 -7.29 2.53 1.52
N VAL A 108 -6.06 2.50 1.07
CA VAL A 108 -5.51 1.41 0.24
C VAL A 108 -4.27 0.83 0.90
N ILE A 109 -4.26 -0.50 1.06
CA ILE A 109 -3.05 -1.24 1.41
C ILE A 109 -2.45 -1.78 0.11
N PHE A 110 -1.25 -1.35 -0.18
CA PHE A 110 -0.54 -1.66 -1.41
C PHE A 110 0.57 -2.68 -1.12
N CYS A 111 0.35 -3.95 -1.46
CA CYS A 111 1.23 -5.07 -1.13
C CYS A 111 2.13 -5.41 -2.32
N GLU A 112 3.42 -5.18 -2.20
CA GLU A 112 4.42 -5.40 -3.24
C GLU A 112 5.19 -6.70 -2.98
N HIS A 113 5.13 -7.66 -3.90
CA HIS A 113 5.86 -8.92 -3.75
C HIS A 113 7.34 -8.72 -4.04
N LYS A 114 8.20 -9.02 -3.08
CA LYS A 114 9.65 -8.80 -3.18
C LYS A 114 10.32 -9.44 -4.39
N ALA A 115 9.86 -10.62 -4.79
CA ALA A 115 10.40 -11.31 -5.96
C ALA A 115 10.19 -10.54 -7.28
N LEU A 116 9.20 -9.63 -7.33
CA LEU A 116 8.89 -8.85 -8.53
C LEU A 116 9.67 -7.53 -8.63
N TYR A 117 10.44 -7.14 -7.60
CA TYR A 117 11.17 -5.88 -7.62
C TYR A 117 12.26 -5.78 -8.70
N MET A 118 12.76 -6.93 -9.13
CA MET A 118 13.78 -7.00 -10.17
C MET A 118 13.21 -7.26 -11.57
N ASP A 119 11.88 -7.39 -11.68
CA ASP A 119 11.23 -7.63 -12.95
C ASP A 119 11.22 -6.37 -13.80
N GLU A 120 11.69 -6.49 -15.03
CA GLU A 120 11.65 -5.42 -16.00
C GLU A 120 10.26 -5.31 -16.65
N CYS A 121 9.77 -4.09 -16.77
CA CYS A 121 8.55 -3.83 -17.52
C CYS A 121 8.88 -3.52 -18.98
N SER A 122 8.50 -4.39 -19.88
CA SER A 122 8.50 -4.12 -21.33
C SER A 122 7.23 -3.33 -21.72
N GLY A 123 7.08 -2.13 -21.21
CA GLY A 123 5.98 -1.26 -21.54
C GLY A 123 6.47 0.06 -22.15
N VAL A 124 5.62 0.69 -22.95
CA VAL A 124 5.87 2.03 -23.47
C VAL A 124 5.06 3.03 -22.65
N GLY A 125 5.71 4.04 -22.08
CA GLY A 125 5.03 5.16 -21.41
C GLY A 125 4.12 5.93 -22.36
N ARG A 126 3.26 6.82 -21.85
CA ARG A 126 2.37 7.68 -22.65
C ARG A 126 3.13 8.54 -23.67
N ASP A 127 4.39 8.77 -23.43
CA ASP A 127 5.37 9.57 -24.18
C ASP A 127 6.22 8.73 -25.15
N GLY A 128 5.92 7.44 -25.31
CA GLY A 128 6.67 6.54 -26.19
C GLY A 128 8.04 6.10 -25.65
N ILE A 129 8.35 6.44 -24.38
CA ILE A 129 9.61 6.05 -23.74
C ILE A 129 9.47 4.66 -23.14
N PRO A 130 10.43 3.72 -23.36
CA PRO A 130 10.41 2.42 -22.71
C PRO A 130 10.43 2.56 -21.19
N LEU A 131 9.50 1.90 -20.51
CA LEU A 131 9.48 1.81 -19.05
C LEU A 131 10.48 0.75 -18.62
N HIS A 132 11.67 1.16 -18.19
CA HIS A 132 12.64 0.27 -17.58
C HIS A 132 12.39 0.10 -16.08
N ALA A 133 12.85 -1.00 -15.51
CA ALA A 133 12.67 -1.40 -14.09
C ALA A 133 13.22 -0.39 -13.07
N SER A 134 14.04 0.56 -13.49
CA SER A 134 14.45 1.69 -12.66
C SER A 134 13.27 2.55 -12.16
N CYS A 135 12.06 2.31 -12.65
CA CYS A 135 10.84 2.95 -12.16
C CYS A 135 10.40 2.48 -10.76
N CYS A 136 10.94 1.37 -10.25
CA CYS A 136 10.62 0.90 -8.88
C CYS A 136 11.49 1.56 -7.80
N GLY A 137 12.53 2.28 -8.17
CA GLY A 137 13.48 2.91 -7.24
C GLY A 137 13.43 4.43 -7.15
N SER A 138 12.55 5.09 -7.87
CA SER A 138 12.44 6.56 -7.87
C SER A 138 10.98 6.98 -7.72
N TYR A 139 10.50 6.89 -6.49
CA TYR A 139 9.30 7.60 -6.02
C TYR A 139 9.71 8.77 -5.15
#